data_63202f31811f531efd5870733a0efd7f
#
_entry.id   63202f31811f531efd5870733a0efd7f
#
_cell.length_a   1.000
_cell.length_b   1.000
_cell.length_c   1.000
_cell.angle_alpha   90.00
_cell.angle_beta   90.00
_cell.angle_gamma   90.00
#
_symmetry.space_group_name_H-M   'P 1'
#
loop_
_entity.id
_entity.type
_entity.pdbx_description
1 polymer ?
#
loop_
_entity_poly.entity_id
_entity_poly.type
_entity_poly.pdbx_seq_one_letter_code
_entity_poly.pdbx_strand_id
1 'polypeptide(L)'
;VWGGVNLRKKNYKIGLEQFAQLHEWNIPDDLKNKLLKNFLYPAYLEYGKRCYERSLSEKSSEYLRKEAISCLSKVSTLPEAADMLAECYGGVDSWSTAQAFYEIGAAGGIANSYYSIGYYYHQRDRAPGKAIEWYKKAVAKGHLKSEYFLAECFIATGKYHEATEIFRRLAEKRFMSSPERYIECVERYNLSKGEFYYSIKGLRGDAPEELYQSGLQFEKGDRVAIDFVKAMQFFLRAAEKGHELAQYKLATCYETGKYIEKNIAQ
;
A
#
# COMPACT_ATOMS: atom_id res chain seq x y z
N VAL A 1 -28.04 -32.91 -2.82
CA VAL A 1 -26.97 -33.77 -2.26
C VAL A 1 -25.68 -33.65 -3.07
N TRP A 2 -25.72 -33.83 -4.41
CA TRP A 2 -24.54 -33.76 -5.27
C TRP A 2 -23.83 -32.40 -5.27
N GLY A 3 -24.58 -31.27 -5.27
CA GLY A 3 -24.03 -29.93 -5.18
C GLY A 3 -23.18 -29.71 -3.91
N GLY A 4 -23.67 -30.19 -2.75
CA GLY A 4 -22.95 -30.13 -1.49
C GLY A 4 -21.67 -30.96 -1.47
N VAL A 5 -21.62 -32.10 -2.17
CA VAL A 5 -20.40 -32.91 -2.31
C VAL A 5 -19.36 -32.20 -3.15
N ASN A 6 -19.74 -31.56 -4.25
CA ASN A 6 -18.83 -30.82 -5.10
C ASN A 6 -18.26 -29.56 -4.41
N LEU A 7 -19.07 -28.84 -3.63
CA LEU A 7 -18.60 -27.72 -2.81
C LEU A 7 -17.59 -28.18 -1.75
N ARG A 8 -17.85 -29.28 -1.05
CA ARG A 8 -16.91 -29.88 -0.09
C ARG A 8 -15.60 -30.33 -0.72
N LYS A 9 -15.64 -30.86 -1.95
CA LYS A 9 -14.44 -31.22 -2.74
C LYS A 9 -13.75 -30.02 -3.38
N LYS A 10 -14.20 -28.79 -3.09
CA LYS A 10 -13.69 -27.54 -3.70
C LYS A 10 -13.87 -27.47 -5.23
N ASN A 11 -14.81 -28.23 -5.77
CA ASN A 11 -15.22 -28.14 -7.17
C ASN A 11 -16.38 -27.14 -7.29
N TYR A 12 -16.06 -25.88 -7.00
CA TYR A 12 -17.07 -24.83 -6.78
C TYR A 12 -17.95 -24.58 -8.00
N LYS A 13 -17.39 -24.56 -9.22
CA LYS A 13 -18.17 -24.26 -10.43
C LYS A 13 -19.32 -25.25 -10.60
N ILE A 14 -19.03 -26.55 -10.60
CA ILE A 14 -20.05 -27.57 -10.73
C ILE A 14 -21.02 -27.54 -9.56
N GLY A 15 -20.52 -27.35 -8.33
CA GLY A 15 -21.36 -27.25 -7.16
C GLY A 15 -22.34 -26.08 -7.22
N LEU A 16 -21.90 -24.92 -7.67
CA LEU A 16 -22.72 -23.72 -7.83
C LEU A 16 -23.76 -23.87 -8.94
N GLU A 17 -23.40 -24.45 -10.08
CA GLU A 17 -24.35 -24.76 -11.16
C GLU A 17 -25.48 -25.69 -10.68
N GLN A 18 -25.13 -26.71 -9.91
CA GLN A 18 -26.13 -27.64 -9.32
C GLN A 18 -27.04 -26.98 -8.27
N PHE A 19 -26.48 -26.02 -7.50
CA PHE A 19 -27.27 -25.28 -6.52
C PHE A 19 -28.04 -24.10 -7.13
N ALA A 20 -27.73 -23.63 -8.33
CA ALA A 20 -28.50 -22.59 -8.99
C ALA A 20 -29.96 -22.96 -9.22
N GLN A 21 -30.27 -24.27 -9.29
CA GLN A 21 -31.60 -24.82 -9.43
C GLN A 21 -32.40 -24.90 -8.10
N LEU A 22 -31.83 -24.40 -6.98
CA LEU A 22 -32.50 -24.38 -5.67
C LEU A 22 -33.87 -23.69 -5.68
N HIS A 23 -34.10 -22.76 -6.63
CA HIS A 23 -35.40 -22.10 -6.77
C HIS A 23 -36.51 -23.04 -7.19
N GLU A 24 -36.17 -24.14 -7.90
CA GLU A 24 -37.10 -25.16 -8.38
C GLU A 24 -37.42 -26.20 -7.30
N TRP A 25 -36.67 -26.19 -6.20
CA TRP A 25 -36.86 -27.17 -5.14
C TRP A 25 -38.03 -26.78 -4.22
N ASN A 26 -38.96 -27.66 -4.05
CA ASN A 26 -40.07 -27.47 -3.12
C ASN A 26 -39.65 -27.78 -1.68
N ILE A 27 -38.86 -26.85 -1.10
CA ILE A 27 -38.37 -26.93 0.28
C ILE A 27 -38.82 -25.68 1.06
N PRO A 28 -39.03 -25.83 2.39
CA PRO A 28 -39.37 -24.69 3.26
C PRO A 28 -38.35 -23.55 3.16
N ASP A 29 -38.84 -22.31 3.19
CA ASP A 29 -37.98 -21.11 3.06
C ASP A 29 -36.88 -21.02 4.14
N ASP A 30 -37.17 -21.46 5.36
CA ASP A 30 -36.18 -21.50 6.45
C ASP A 30 -34.99 -22.43 6.10
N LEU A 31 -35.31 -23.62 5.56
CA LEU A 31 -34.27 -24.57 5.12
C LEU A 31 -33.50 -24.03 3.92
N LYS A 32 -34.19 -23.37 2.97
CA LYS A 32 -33.60 -22.72 1.81
C LYS A 32 -32.62 -21.63 2.25
N ASN A 33 -33.03 -20.77 3.18
CA ASN A 33 -32.17 -19.70 3.72
C ASN A 33 -30.94 -20.25 4.46
N LYS A 34 -31.08 -21.35 5.21
CA LYS A 34 -29.95 -22.03 5.85
C LYS A 34 -28.98 -22.62 4.82
N LEU A 35 -29.46 -23.20 3.74
CA LEU A 35 -28.62 -23.73 2.66
C LEU A 35 -27.88 -22.60 1.93
N LEU A 36 -28.57 -21.51 1.63
CA LEU A 36 -27.94 -20.31 1.03
C LEU A 36 -26.83 -19.78 1.92
N LYS A 37 -27.11 -19.50 3.18
CA LYS A 37 -26.17 -18.87 4.11
C LYS A 37 -24.98 -19.77 4.46
N ASN A 38 -25.21 -21.06 4.67
CA ASN A 38 -24.16 -21.96 5.17
C ASN A 38 -23.32 -22.62 4.07
N PHE A 39 -23.82 -22.67 2.84
CA PHE A 39 -23.13 -23.38 1.75
C PHE A 39 -22.92 -22.51 0.49
N LEU A 40 -23.96 -21.84 0.00
CA LEU A 40 -23.85 -21.11 -1.25
C LEU A 40 -23.07 -19.80 -1.10
N TYR A 41 -23.37 -19.00 -0.11
CA TYR A 41 -22.68 -17.72 0.06
C TYR A 41 -21.17 -17.89 0.26
N PRO A 42 -20.70 -18.79 1.14
CA PRO A 42 -19.29 -19.11 1.24
C PRO A 42 -18.68 -19.65 -0.06
N ALA A 43 -19.44 -20.46 -0.82
CA ALA A 43 -18.96 -20.99 -2.08
C ALA A 43 -18.85 -19.93 -3.18
N TYR A 44 -19.83 -19.03 -3.31
CA TYR A 44 -19.75 -17.88 -4.23
C TYR A 44 -18.60 -16.97 -3.88
N LEU A 45 -18.40 -16.66 -2.61
CA LEU A 45 -17.30 -15.84 -2.14
C LEU A 45 -15.94 -16.49 -2.50
N GLU A 46 -15.75 -17.74 -2.13
CA GLU A 46 -14.49 -18.46 -2.34
C GLU A 46 -14.17 -18.66 -3.83
N TYR A 47 -15.16 -19.04 -4.63
CA TYR A 47 -14.95 -19.20 -6.07
C TYR A 47 -14.70 -17.86 -6.76
N GLY A 48 -15.49 -16.85 -6.43
CA GLY A 48 -15.32 -15.50 -6.94
C GLY A 48 -13.96 -14.92 -6.60
N LYS A 49 -13.49 -15.11 -5.36
CA LYS A 49 -12.16 -14.73 -4.90
C LYS A 49 -11.07 -15.40 -5.73
N ARG A 50 -11.14 -16.70 -5.95
CA ARG A 50 -10.17 -17.43 -6.78
C ARG A 50 -10.14 -16.94 -8.23
N CYS A 51 -11.30 -16.67 -8.81
CA CYS A 51 -11.38 -16.11 -10.16
C CYS A 51 -10.76 -14.71 -10.20
N TYR A 52 -11.01 -13.87 -9.20
CA TYR A 52 -10.41 -12.55 -9.06
C TYR A 52 -8.89 -12.63 -8.95
N GLU A 53 -8.35 -13.40 -7.99
CA GLU A 53 -6.91 -13.57 -7.78
C GLU A 53 -6.20 -14.08 -9.05
N ARG A 54 -6.77 -15.04 -9.74
CA ARG A 54 -6.23 -15.55 -11.01
C ARG A 54 -6.32 -14.51 -12.13
N SER A 55 -7.33 -13.66 -12.12
CA SER A 55 -7.48 -12.59 -13.12
C SER A 55 -6.35 -11.55 -13.05
N LEU A 56 -5.68 -11.41 -11.91
CA LEU A 56 -4.55 -10.51 -11.73
C LEU A 56 -3.24 -11.04 -12.34
N SER A 57 -3.12 -12.34 -12.54
CA SER A 57 -1.87 -13.01 -12.95
C SER A 57 -1.92 -13.71 -14.31
N GLU A 58 -3.10 -14.03 -14.84
CA GLU A 58 -3.24 -14.86 -16.04
C GLU A 58 -3.60 -14.05 -17.29
N LYS A 59 -3.16 -14.56 -18.47
CA LYS A 59 -3.51 -13.98 -19.79
C LYS A 59 -5.02 -13.97 -20.08
N SER A 60 -5.79 -14.83 -19.44
CA SER A 60 -7.25 -14.93 -19.55
C SER A 60 -7.98 -14.02 -18.56
N SER A 61 -7.40 -12.89 -18.20
CA SER A 61 -7.87 -12.01 -17.12
C SER A 61 -9.30 -11.52 -17.29
N GLU A 62 -9.73 -11.22 -18.51
CA GLU A 62 -11.07 -10.69 -18.79
C GLU A 62 -12.18 -11.72 -18.53
N TYR A 63 -11.98 -12.98 -18.96
CA TYR A 63 -12.93 -14.05 -18.68
C TYR A 63 -13.04 -14.33 -17.19
N LEU A 64 -11.90 -14.45 -16.50
CA LEU A 64 -11.85 -14.70 -15.07
C LEU A 64 -12.47 -13.54 -14.25
N ARG A 65 -12.28 -12.31 -14.71
CA ARG A 65 -12.90 -11.13 -14.12
C ARG A 65 -14.43 -11.17 -14.23
N LYS A 66 -14.97 -11.55 -15.39
CA LYS A 66 -16.43 -11.72 -15.59
C LYS A 66 -17.00 -12.83 -14.71
N GLU A 67 -16.30 -13.96 -14.59
CA GLU A 67 -16.68 -15.04 -13.68
C GLU A 67 -16.66 -14.57 -12.21
N ALA A 68 -15.64 -13.83 -11.81
CA ALA A 68 -15.54 -13.24 -10.46
C ALA A 68 -16.74 -12.31 -10.19
N ILE A 69 -17.04 -11.37 -11.10
CA ILE A 69 -18.19 -10.47 -10.98
C ILE A 69 -19.48 -11.26 -10.84
N SER A 70 -19.70 -12.28 -11.69
CA SER A 70 -20.91 -13.11 -11.66
C SER A 70 -21.14 -13.78 -10.30
N CYS A 71 -20.07 -14.31 -9.70
CA CYS A 71 -20.15 -14.98 -8.40
C CYS A 71 -20.25 -14.00 -7.22
N LEU A 72 -19.37 -12.99 -7.20
CA LEU A 72 -19.30 -12.03 -6.09
C LEU A 72 -20.56 -11.15 -6.00
N SER A 73 -21.22 -10.87 -7.14
CA SER A 73 -22.48 -10.11 -7.15
C SER A 73 -23.63 -10.83 -6.39
N LYS A 74 -23.57 -12.15 -6.29
CA LYS A 74 -24.56 -12.92 -5.50
C LYS A 74 -24.41 -12.71 -3.99
N VAL A 75 -23.25 -12.21 -3.56
CA VAL A 75 -22.89 -12.00 -2.15
C VAL A 75 -22.34 -10.59 -1.92
N SER A 76 -22.73 -9.64 -2.75
CA SER A 76 -22.21 -8.26 -2.77
C SER A 76 -22.40 -7.48 -1.47
N THR A 77 -23.28 -7.94 -0.57
CA THR A 77 -23.46 -7.36 0.77
C THR A 77 -22.38 -7.80 1.76
N LEU A 78 -21.59 -8.82 1.44
CA LEU A 78 -20.44 -9.20 2.24
C LEU A 78 -19.28 -8.23 1.97
N PRO A 79 -18.66 -7.66 3.01
CA PRO A 79 -17.60 -6.66 2.84
C PRO A 79 -16.43 -7.12 1.96
N GLU A 80 -15.99 -8.37 2.11
CA GLU A 80 -14.92 -8.94 1.30
C GLU A 80 -15.31 -9.08 -0.18
N ALA A 81 -16.54 -9.50 -0.46
CA ALA A 81 -17.03 -9.61 -1.83
C ALA A 81 -17.19 -8.22 -2.47
N ALA A 82 -17.68 -7.25 -1.71
CA ALA A 82 -17.83 -5.89 -2.17
C ALA A 82 -16.48 -5.25 -2.54
N ASP A 83 -15.46 -5.39 -1.69
CA ASP A 83 -14.11 -4.89 -1.99
C ASP A 83 -13.56 -5.46 -3.31
N MET A 84 -13.65 -6.78 -3.50
CA MET A 84 -13.21 -7.42 -4.74
C MET A 84 -14.07 -7.02 -5.96
N LEU A 85 -15.37 -6.80 -5.80
CA LEU A 85 -16.24 -6.30 -6.86
C LEU A 85 -15.84 -4.90 -7.29
N ALA A 86 -15.55 -4.02 -6.34
CA ALA A 86 -15.07 -2.67 -6.64
C ALA A 86 -13.83 -2.71 -7.54
N GLU A 87 -12.86 -3.55 -7.22
CA GLU A 87 -11.65 -3.77 -8.04
C GLU A 87 -11.99 -4.38 -9.41
N CYS A 88 -12.90 -5.34 -9.47
CA CYS A 88 -13.35 -5.94 -10.73
C CYS A 88 -14.03 -4.93 -11.66
N TYR A 89 -14.74 -3.95 -11.12
CA TYR A 89 -15.37 -2.88 -11.90
C TYR A 89 -14.43 -1.72 -12.27
N GLY A 90 -13.13 -1.89 -12.04
CA GLY A 90 -12.12 -0.92 -12.44
C GLY A 90 -11.57 -0.06 -11.29
N GLY A 91 -11.92 -0.39 -10.05
CA GLY A 91 -11.36 0.23 -8.86
C GLY A 91 -11.54 1.75 -8.85
N VAL A 92 -10.51 2.44 -8.39
CA VAL A 92 -10.52 3.91 -8.25
C VAL A 92 -10.61 4.64 -9.59
N ASP A 93 -10.19 4.02 -10.70
CA ASP A 93 -10.28 4.62 -12.03
C ASP A 93 -11.73 4.69 -12.54
N SER A 94 -12.58 3.80 -12.09
CA SER A 94 -14.02 3.76 -12.37
C SER A 94 -14.85 4.05 -11.12
N TRP A 95 -14.55 5.15 -10.44
CA TRP A 95 -15.09 5.47 -9.13
C TRP A 95 -16.63 5.45 -9.05
N SER A 96 -17.31 5.95 -10.07
CA SER A 96 -18.78 5.99 -10.10
C SER A 96 -19.44 4.61 -9.95
N THR A 97 -18.79 3.56 -10.42
CA THR A 97 -19.28 2.18 -10.31
C THR A 97 -18.74 1.46 -9.09
N ALA A 98 -17.53 1.78 -8.65
CA ALA A 98 -16.84 1.10 -7.57
C ALA A 98 -17.17 1.66 -6.17
N GLN A 99 -17.57 2.94 -6.07
CA GLN A 99 -17.75 3.65 -4.80
C GLN A 99 -18.66 2.90 -3.82
N ALA A 100 -19.86 2.52 -4.24
CA ALA A 100 -20.83 1.87 -3.36
C ALA A 100 -20.28 0.55 -2.78
N PHE A 101 -19.51 -0.19 -3.56
CA PHE A 101 -18.88 -1.43 -3.11
C PHE A 101 -17.73 -1.17 -2.14
N TYR A 102 -16.90 -0.14 -2.37
CA TYR A 102 -15.89 0.26 -1.39
C TYR A 102 -16.51 0.74 -0.08
N GLU A 103 -17.64 1.45 -0.12
CA GLU A 103 -18.36 1.87 1.09
C GLU A 103 -18.86 0.68 1.90
N ILE A 104 -19.37 -0.38 1.26
CA ILE A 104 -19.75 -1.64 1.92
C ILE A 104 -18.52 -2.31 2.53
N GLY A 105 -17.43 -2.43 1.78
CA GLY A 105 -16.17 -2.99 2.27
C GLY A 105 -15.62 -2.21 3.47
N ALA A 106 -15.65 -0.88 3.39
CA ALA A 106 -15.22 0.00 4.47
C ALA A 106 -16.09 -0.12 5.72
N ALA A 107 -17.42 -0.21 5.56
CA ALA A 107 -18.33 -0.48 6.68
C ALA A 107 -18.02 -1.80 7.38
N GLY A 108 -17.58 -2.81 6.65
CA GLY A 108 -17.10 -4.08 7.18
C GLY A 108 -15.66 -4.08 7.69
N GLY A 109 -14.95 -2.95 7.59
CA GLY A 109 -13.58 -2.82 8.10
C GLY A 109 -12.50 -3.37 7.20
N ILE A 110 -12.75 -3.53 5.89
CA ILE A 110 -11.76 -3.99 4.92
C ILE A 110 -10.70 -2.91 4.68
N ALA A 111 -9.45 -3.26 4.92
CA ALA A 111 -8.34 -2.33 4.84
C ALA A 111 -8.12 -1.77 3.43
N ASN A 112 -8.28 -2.60 2.38
CA ASN A 112 -8.15 -2.19 0.99
C ASN A 112 -9.25 -1.19 0.60
N SER A 113 -10.49 -1.37 1.06
CA SER A 113 -11.58 -0.42 0.83
C SER A 113 -11.28 0.94 1.47
N TYR A 114 -10.77 0.98 2.70
CA TYR A 114 -10.30 2.24 3.30
C TYR A 114 -9.19 2.90 2.49
N TYR A 115 -8.21 2.10 2.03
CA TYR A 115 -7.14 2.60 1.18
C TYR A 115 -7.67 3.19 -0.13
N SER A 116 -8.56 2.49 -0.83
CA SER A 116 -9.08 2.91 -2.14
C SER A 116 -9.90 4.19 -2.04
N ILE A 117 -10.72 4.35 -0.99
CA ILE A 117 -11.45 5.60 -0.71
C ILE A 117 -10.46 6.73 -0.40
N GLY A 118 -9.46 6.49 0.43
CA GLY A 118 -8.41 7.46 0.73
C GLY A 118 -7.63 7.87 -0.51
N TYR A 119 -7.31 6.91 -1.39
CA TYR A 119 -6.60 7.15 -2.64
C TYR A 119 -7.41 8.00 -3.60
N TYR A 120 -8.73 7.77 -3.71
CA TYR A 120 -9.62 8.62 -4.49
C TYR A 120 -9.58 10.08 -4.01
N TYR A 121 -9.77 10.33 -2.71
CA TYR A 121 -9.71 11.68 -2.16
C TYR A 121 -8.33 12.32 -2.33
N HIS A 122 -7.26 11.56 -2.26
CA HIS A 122 -5.90 12.07 -2.44
C HIS A 122 -5.62 12.44 -3.89
N GLN A 123 -5.87 11.53 -4.85
CA GLN A 123 -5.42 11.67 -6.23
C GLN A 123 -6.43 12.36 -7.14
N ARG A 124 -7.72 12.14 -6.93
CA ARG A 124 -8.79 12.66 -7.79
C ARG A 124 -9.38 13.95 -7.24
N ASP A 125 -9.84 13.96 -6.00
CA ASP A 125 -10.41 15.13 -5.36
C ASP A 125 -9.36 16.15 -4.89
N ARG A 126 -8.10 15.79 -4.87
CA ARG A 126 -6.98 16.59 -4.33
C ARG A 126 -7.29 17.13 -2.92
N ALA A 127 -7.92 16.31 -2.12
CA ALA A 127 -8.34 16.62 -0.75
C ALA A 127 -7.54 15.78 0.29
N PRO A 128 -6.23 16.07 0.49
CA PRO A 128 -5.37 15.25 1.37
C PRO A 128 -5.88 15.22 2.82
N GLY A 129 -6.57 16.25 3.28
CA GLY A 129 -7.18 16.25 4.61
C GLY A 129 -8.25 15.16 4.79
N LYS A 130 -9.11 14.95 3.77
CA LYS A 130 -10.10 13.85 3.79
C LYS A 130 -9.42 12.49 3.65
N ALA A 131 -8.41 12.39 2.80
CA ALA A 131 -7.66 11.16 2.58
C ALA A 131 -6.98 10.66 3.86
N ILE A 132 -6.43 11.55 4.69
CA ILE A 132 -5.77 11.25 5.96
C ILE A 132 -6.68 10.38 6.85
N GLU A 133 -7.95 10.72 6.98
CA GLU A 133 -8.88 9.98 7.84
C GLU A 133 -9.09 8.54 7.37
N TRP A 134 -9.18 8.34 6.06
CA TRP A 134 -9.34 7.02 5.47
C TRP A 134 -8.06 6.20 5.54
N TYR A 135 -6.92 6.81 5.25
CA TYR A 135 -5.63 6.12 5.37
C TYR A 135 -5.32 5.72 6.81
N LYS A 136 -5.66 6.55 7.82
CA LYS A 136 -5.51 6.17 9.23
C LYS A 136 -6.30 4.91 9.59
N LYS A 137 -7.54 4.78 9.08
CA LYS A 137 -8.35 3.56 9.27
C LYS A 137 -7.69 2.34 8.64
N ALA A 138 -7.14 2.47 7.43
CA ALA A 138 -6.43 1.39 6.76
C ALA A 138 -5.12 1.01 7.48
N VAL A 139 -4.36 2.00 7.95
CA VAL A 139 -3.12 1.79 8.75
C VAL A 139 -3.43 1.06 10.06
N ALA A 140 -4.52 1.38 10.74
CA ALA A 140 -4.97 0.68 11.94
C ALA A 140 -5.28 -0.81 11.69
N LYS A 141 -5.51 -1.19 10.43
CA LYS A 141 -5.65 -2.60 9.97
C LYS A 141 -4.35 -3.19 9.42
N GLY A 142 -3.22 -2.50 9.55
CA GLY A 142 -1.91 -2.98 9.10
C GLY A 142 -1.64 -2.81 7.60
N HIS A 143 -2.37 -1.96 6.89
CA HIS A 143 -2.20 -1.76 5.46
C HIS A 143 -0.99 -0.85 5.16
N LEU A 144 0.17 -1.44 4.86
CA LEU A 144 1.44 -0.72 4.65
C LEU A 144 1.40 0.34 3.55
N LYS A 145 0.73 0.05 2.44
CA LYS A 145 0.61 1.01 1.33
C LYS A 145 -0.11 2.29 1.77
N SER A 146 -1.11 2.18 2.67
CA SER A 146 -1.79 3.33 3.26
C SER A 146 -0.89 4.12 4.19
N GLU A 147 0.05 3.48 4.87
CA GLU A 147 1.04 4.16 5.72
C GLU A 147 1.91 5.10 4.87
N TYR A 148 2.37 4.64 3.70
CA TYR A 148 3.11 5.46 2.75
C TYR A 148 2.30 6.67 2.26
N PHE A 149 1.08 6.46 1.76
CA PHE A 149 0.24 7.55 1.25
C PHE A 149 -0.27 8.49 2.36
N LEU A 150 -0.41 8.01 3.59
CA LEU A 150 -0.68 8.87 4.75
C LEU A 150 0.45 9.88 4.97
N ALA A 151 1.71 9.42 4.87
CA ALA A 151 2.86 10.30 4.97
C ALA A 151 2.90 11.32 3.82
N GLU A 152 2.58 10.91 2.58
CA GLU A 152 2.43 11.84 1.45
C GLU A 152 1.38 12.93 1.72
N CYS A 153 0.23 12.56 2.29
CA CYS A 153 -0.80 13.52 2.67
C CYS A 153 -0.33 14.44 3.80
N PHE A 154 0.49 13.96 4.72
CA PHE A 154 1.09 14.82 5.75
C PHE A 154 2.07 15.84 5.16
N ILE A 155 2.87 15.45 4.16
CA ILE A 155 3.70 16.42 3.41
C ILE A 155 2.80 17.49 2.77
N ALA A 156 1.76 17.07 2.04
CA ALA A 156 0.85 17.96 1.34
C ALA A 156 0.12 18.94 2.27
N THR A 157 -0.04 18.58 3.55
CA THR A 157 -0.67 19.41 4.59
C THR A 157 0.33 20.13 5.51
N GLY A 158 1.63 20.07 5.20
CA GLY A 158 2.70 20.74 5.96
C GLY A 158 3.08 20.07 7.28
N LYS A 159 2.57 18.86 7.55
CA LYS A 159 2.86 18.08 8.75
C LYS A 159 4.11 17.22 8.55
N TYR A 160 5.23 17.89 8.36
CA TYR A 160 6.50 17.24 7.99
C TYR A 160 7.05 16.32 9.08
N HIS A 161 6.83 16.64 10.35
CA HIS A 161 7.28 15.81 11.47
C HIS A 161 6.63 14.43 11.43
N GLU A 162 5.31 14.38 11.33
CA GLU A 162 4.52 13.14 11.27
C GLU A 162 4.88 12.32 10.02
N ALA A 163 5.09 12.99 8.89
CA ALA A 163 5.54 12.32 7.67
C ALA A 163 6.93 11.70 7.83
N THR A 164 7.87 12.42 8.45
CA THR A 164 9.24 11.96 8.71
C THR A 164 9.25 10.68 9.55
N GLU A 165 8.46 10.62 10.63
CA GLU A 165 8.39 9.45 11.49
C GLU A 165 7.83 8.20 10.76
N ILE A 166 6.85 8.40 9.90
CA ILE A 166 6.29 7.31 9.09
C ILE A 166 7.31 6.83 8.05
N PHE A 167 7.90 7.74 7.28
CA PHE A 167 8.87 7.35 6.25
C PHE A 167 10.14 6.74 6.85
N ARG A 168 10.57 7.14 8.05
CA ARG A 168 11.68 6.48 8.75
C ARG A 168 11.37 5.00 8.97
N ARG A 169 10.20 4.67 9.53
CA ARG A 169 9.79 3.27 9.76
C ARG A 169 9.64 2.46 8.47
N LEU A 170 9.12 3.09 7.42
CA LEU A 170 8.96 2.44 6.12
C LEU A 170 10.31 2.24 5.42
N ALA A 171 11.24 3.18 5.58
CA ALA A 171 12.59 3.08 5.04
C ALA A 171 13.37 1.91 5.68
N GLU A 172 13.22 1.69 6.98
CA GLU A 172 13.77 0.52 7.68
C GLU A 172 13.28 -0.81 7.06
N LYS A 173 12.03 -0.82 6.55
CA LYS A 173 11.40 -1.95 5.85
C LYS A 173 11.70 -1.97 4.35
N ARG A 174 12.41 -0.98 3.82
CA ARG A 174 12.64 -0.78 2.38
C ARG A 174 11.35 -0.81 1.55
N PHE A 175 10.31 -0.16 2.05
CA PHE A 175 9.00 -0.17 1.41
C PHE A 175 8.88 0.98 0.41
N MET A 176 8.64 0.69 -0.87
CA MET A 176 8.53 1.67 -1.96
C MET A 176 9.75 2.62 -1.98
N SER A 177 9.56 3.88 -2.38
CA SER A 177 10.59 4.95 -2.34
C SER A 177 10.68 5.64 -0.97
N SER A 178 10.43 4.91 0.12
CA SER A 178 10.44 5.49 1.47
C SER A 178 11.79 6.06 1.90
N PRO A 179 12.94 5.48 1.53
CA PRO A 179 14.24 6.06 1.87
C PRO A 179 14.41 7.47 1.30
N GLU A 180 14.13 7.67 0.00
CA GLU A 180 14.25 8.96 -0.68
C GLU A 180 13.25 9.97 -0.12
N ARG A 181 12.02 9.52 0.13
CA ARG A 181 10.96 10.36 0.71
C ARG A 181 11.27 10.74 2.15
N TYR A 182 11.91 9.86 2.92
CA TYR A 182 12.38 10.19 4.27
C TYR A 182 13.39 11.33 4.23
N ILE A 183 14.37 11.26 3.33
CA ILE A 183 15.37 12.31 3.15
C ILE A 183 14.70 13.65 2.84
N GLU A 184 13.82 13.67 1.83
CA GLU A 184 13.08 14.88 1.44
C GLU A 184 12.25 15.47 2.60
N CYS A 185 11.60 14.60 3.38
CA CYS A 185 10.82 15.04 4.54
C CYS A 185 11.68 15.66 5.62
N VAL A 186 12.84 15.08 5.94
CA VAL A 186 13.78 15.63 6.91
C VAL A 186 14.26 17.01 6.47
N GLU A 187 14.59 17.19 5.20
CA GLU A 187 15.00 18.48 4.66
C GLU A 187 13.88 19.53 4.79
N ARG A 188 12.65 19.19 4.39
CA ARG A 188 11.49 20.09 4.50
C ARG A 188 11.12 20.40 5.93
N TYR A 189 11.21 19.43 6.83
CA TYR A 189 10.96 19.63 8.25
C TYR A 189 11.98 20.61 8.85
N ASN A 190 13.27 20.40 8.59
CA ASN A 190 14.34 21.26 9.06
C ASN A 190 14.23 22.68 8.48
N LEU A 191 13.87 22.80 7.19
CA LEU A 191 13.60 24.10 6.57
C LEU A 191 12.42 24.81 7.25
N SER A 192 11.34 24.11 7.57
CA SER A 192 10.15 24.67 8.21
C SER A 192 10.43 25.19 9.61
N LYS A 193 11.41 24.62 10.31
CA LYS A 193 11.85 25.05 11.66
C LYS A 193 12.96 26.06 11.66
N GLY A 194 13.54 26.40 10.48
CA GLY A 194 14.72 27.23 10.40
C GLY A 194 15.99 26.57 10.95
N GLU A 195 15.91 25.30 11.37
CA GLU A 195 17.02 24.58 12.00
C GLU A 195 18.05 24.09 10.96
N PHE A 196 17.66 24.00 9.69
CA PHE A 196 18.52 23.55 8.60
C PHE A 196 19.78 24.43 8.43
N TYR A 197 19.63 25.72 8.66
CA TYR A 197 20.74 26.66 8.52
C TYR A 197 21.76 26.57 9.66
N TYR A 198 21.35 26.14 10.84
CA TYR A 198 22.18 26.10 12.03
C TYR A 198 22.85 24.74 12.26
N SER A 199 22.22 23.62 11.90
CA SER A 199 22.83 22.29 12.07
C SER A 199 23.95 22.02 11.06
N ILE A 200 23.86 22.63 9.87
CA ILE A 200 24.92 22.56 8.84
C ILE A 200 26.00 23.65 9.04
N LYS A 201 25.63 24.81 9.58
CA LYS A 201 26.59 25.89 9.88
C LYS A 201 27.50 25.57 11.07
N GLY A 202 27.03 24.65 11.96
CA GLY A 202 27.84 24.15 13.07
C GLY A 202 28.79 23.01 12.68
N LEU A 203 28.52 22.32 11.57
CA LEU A 203 29.41 21.34 10.94
C LEU A 203 30.20 22.11 9.86
N ARG A 204 31.42 22.49 10.21
CA ARG A 204 32.31 23.35 9.45
C ARG A 204 32.41 22.93 7.99
N GLY A 205 32.10 23.89 7.10
CA GLY A 205 32.56 23.93 5.72
C GLY A 205 31.65 23.27 4.68
N ASP A 206 31.61 23.94 3.54
CA ASP A 206 30.92 23.51 2.32
C ASP A 206 31.90 22.81 1.35
N ALA A 207 33.13 22.51 1.85
CA ALA A 207 34.15 21.81 1.10
C ALA A 207 33.81 20.34 0.92
N PRO A 208 34.05 19.73 -0.25
CA PRO A 208 33.73 18.34 -0.52
C PRO A 208 34.29 17.36 0.52
N GLU A 209 35.51 17.57 0.99
CA GLU A 209 36.17 16.76 2.02
C GLU A 209 35.45 16.86 3.39
N GLU A 210 35.05 18.06 3.80
CA GLU A 210 34.37 18.28 5.08
C GLU A 210 32.98 17.66 5.11
N LEU A 211 32.25 17.72 3.99
CA LEU A 211 30.99 17.01 3.79
C LEU A 211 31.20 15.49 3.88
N TYR A 212 32.24 14.97 3.24
CA TYR A 212 32.54 13.54 3.31
C TYR A 212 32.87 13.10 4.73
N GLN A 213 33.69 13.85 5.47
CA GLN A 213 34.01 13.55 6.88
C GLN A 213 32.78 13.64 7.79
N SER A 214 31.89 14.59 7.56
CA SER A 214 30.60 14.66 8.27
C SER A 214 29.74 13.41 8.02
N GLY A 215 29.71 12.93 6.78
CA GLY A 215 29.03 11.68 6.44
C GLY A 215 29.60 10.48 7.20
N LEU A 216 30.91 10.37 7.31
CA LEU A 216 31.59 9.32 8.08
C LEU A 216 31.28 9.38 9.58
N GLN A 217 31.16 10.59 10.15
CA GLN A 217 30.79 10.77 11.57
C GLN A 217 29.40 10.21 11.85
N PHE A 218 28.41 10.54 11.03
CA PHE A 218 27.05 9.99 11.17
C PHE A 218 26.97 8.49 10.88
N GLU A 219 27.78 7.97 9.97
CA GLU A 219 27.83 6.54 9.68
C GLU A 219 28.39 5.73 10.85
N LYS A 220 29.42 6.23 11.52
CA LYS A 220 30.13 5.55 12.60
C LYS A 220 29.60 5.89 13.98
N GLY A 221 28.84 6.97 14.13
CA GLY A 221 28.40 7.46 15.43
C GLY A 221 29.51 8.17 16.21
N ASP A 222 30.50 8.75 15.51
CA ASP A 222 31.62 9.44 16.16
C ASP A 222 31.18 10.85 16.58
N ARG A 223 31.04 11.06 17.88
CA ARG A 223 30.57 12.30 18.54
C ARG A 223 29.11 12.71 18.21
N VAL A 224 28.40 11.92 17.43
CA VAL A 224 27.00 12.09 17.06
C VAL A 224 26.31 10.73 17.11
N ALA A 225 24.98 10.72 17.26
CA ALA A 225 24.24 9.46 17.13
C ALA A 225 24.37 8.91 15.71
N ILE A 226 24.45 7.58 15.56
CA ILE A 226 24.45 6.92 14.25
C ILE A 226 23.18 7.32 13.51
N ASP A 227 23.34 7.89 12.31
CA ASP A 227 22.25 8.28 11.44
C ASP A 227 22.68 8.06 9.97
N PHE A 228 22.34 6.88 9.46
CA PHE A 228 22.71 6.50 8.09
C PHE A 228 22.10 7.38 7.01
N VAL A 229 20.96 7.97 7.30
CA VAL A 229 20.29 8.87 6.34
C VAL A 229 21.04 10.17 6.23
N LYS A 230 21.42 10.77 7.35
CA LYS A 230 22.30 11.97 7.34
C LYS A 230 23.66 11.65 6.71
N ALA A 231 24.22 10.49 7.01
CA ALA A 231 25.46 10.06 6.38
C ALA A 231 25.34 10.06 4.85
N MET A 232 24.27 9.46 4.32
CA MET A 232 24.02 9.42 2.86
C MET A 232 23.82 10.82 2.25
N GLN A 233 23.11 11.72 2.93
CA GLN A 233 22.94 13.10 2.49
C GLN A 233 24.29 13.83 2.36
N PHE A 234 25.15 13.67 3.35
CA PHE A 234 26.49 14.26 3.30
C PHE A 234 27.35 13.64 2.20
N PHE A 235 27.29 12.33 1.99
CA PHE A 235 28.01 11.69 0.89
C PHE A 235 27.49 12.15 -0.48
N LEU A 236 26.18 12.30 -0.65
CA LEU A 236 25.58 12.77 -1.89
C LEU A 236 26.09 14.19 -2.22
N ARG A 237 26.00 15.11 -1.26
CA ARG A 237 26.47 16.49 -1.44
C ARG A 237 27.98 16.56 -1.71
N ALA A 238 28.78 15.74 -1.05
CA ALA A 238 30.21 15.65 -1.32
C ALA A 238 30.47 15.13 -2.75
N ALA A 239 29.74 14.12 -3.19
CA ALA A 239 29.84 13.52 -4.52
C ALA A 239 29.43 14.52 -5.63
N GLU A 240 28.35 15.26 -5.44
CA GLU A 240 27.90 16.34 -6.33
C GLU A 240 28.96 17.45 -6.51
N LYS A 241 29.77 17.68 -5.48
CA LYS A 241 30.89 18.58 -5.51
C LYS A 241 32.20 17.95 -5.99
N GLY A 242 32.13 16.74 -6.55
CA GLY A 242 33.27 16.06 -7.16
C GLY A 242 34.15 15.24 -6.19
N HIS A 243 33.70 14.95 -4.97
CA HIS A 243 34.49 14.17 -4.02
C HIS A 243 34.49 12.67 -4.41
N GLU A 244 35.65 12.17 -4.88
CA GLU A 244 35.80 10.81 -5.45
C GLU A 244 35.42 9.68 -4.45
N LEU A 245 35.87 9.78 -3.19
CA LEU A 245 35.56 8.76 -2.18
C LEU A 245 34.07 8.77 -1.82
N ALA A 246 33.39 9.91 -1.88
CA ALA A 246 31.95 9.96 -1.65
C ALA A 246 31.19 9.32 -2.82
N GLN A 247 31.63 9.55 -4.07
CA GLN A 247 31.08 8.90 -5.26
C GLN A 247 31.23 7.38 -5.18
N TYR A 248 32.43 6.90 -4.85
CA TYR A 248 32.70 5.48 -4.64
C TYR A 248 31.83 4.87 -3.52
N LYS A 249 31.71 5.60 -2.40
CA LYS A 249 30.88 5.16 -1.26
C LYS A 249 29.41 5.02 -1.64
N LEU A 250 28.86 5.99 -2.37
CA LEU A 250 27.50 5.94 -2.88
C LEU A 250 27.29 4.78 -3.84
N ALA A 251 28.21 4.61 -4.81
CA ALA A 251 28.16 3.50 -5.75
C ALA A 251 28.10 2.15 -5.00
N THR A 252 28.97 1.97 -3.99
CA THR A 252 28.98 0.76 -3.16
C THR A 252 27.66 0.58 -2.38
N CYS A 253 27.06 1.66 -1.89
CA CYS A 253 25.75 1.59 -1.21
C CYS A 253 24.63 1.19 -2.18
N TYR A 254 24.64 1.72 -3.43
CA TYR A 254 23.67 1.34 -4.46
C TYR A 254 23.86 -0.09 -4.94
N GLU A 255 25.08 -0.58 -5.11
CA GLU A 255 25.38 -1.95 -5.50
C GLU A 255 25.00 -2.97 -4.44
N THR A 256 25.31 -2.69 -3.18
CA THR A 256 25.06 -3.61 -2.06
C THR A 256 23.64 -3.51 -1.51
N GLY A 257 22.89 -2.47 -1.86
CA GLY A 257 21.61 -2.14 -1.26
C GLY A 257 21.73 -1.76 0.23
N LYS A 258 22.91 -1.36 0.66
CA LYS A 258 23.15 -0.90 2.03
C LYS A 258 22.60 0.52 2.17
N TYR A 259 21.57 0.69 3.02
CA TYR A 259 20.84 1.93 3.29
C TYR A 259 19.88 2.42 2.20
N ILE A 260 19.92 1.87 0.98
CA ILE A 260 19.10 2.23 -0.19
C ILE A 260 18.77 1.01 -1.03
N GLU A 261 17.71 1.06 -1.83
CA GLU A 261 17.43 -0.02 -2.79
C GLU A 261 18.57 -0.19 -3.79
N LYS A 262 18.88 -1.45 -4.09
CA LYS A 262 19.91 -1.80 -5.06
C LYS A 262 19.52 -1.30 -6.45
N ASN A 263 20.19 -0.25 -6.94
CA ASN A 263 20.03 0.26 -8.29
C ASN A 263 21.33 0.10 -9.07
N ILE A 264 21.39 -0.89 -9.94
CA ILE A 264 22.59 -1.23 -10.74
C ILE A 264 22.70 -0.35 -12.01
N ALA A 265 21.68 0.49 -12.29
CA ALA A 265 21.58 1.27 -13.53
C ALA A 265 21.95 2.76 -13.35
N GLN A 266 22.39 3.18 -12.21
CA GLN A 266 22.96 4.52 -11.95
C GLN A 266 24.47 4.36 -11.68
#